data_17cb53b4bfa0d528a3497551e4e92454
#
_entry.id   17cb53b4bfa0d528a3497551e4e92454
#
_cell.length_a   1.000
_cell.length_b   1.000
_cell.length_c   1.000
_cell.angle_alpha   90.00
_cell.angle_beta   90.00
_cell.angle_gamma   90.00
#
_symmetry.space_group_name_H-M   'P 1'
#
loop_
_entity.id
_entity.type
_entity.pdbx_description
1 polymer ?
#
loop_
_entity_poly.entity_id
_entity_poly.type
_entity_poly.pdbx_seq_one_letter_code
_entity_poly.pdbx_strand_id
1 'polypeptide(L)'
;MRTFSDVPSENVATTETGETTDRRARKREARRDHLLDLALDLVDEHGVDGLTMAALAEAGDYATASLYTYFTSRSALLAALQERALVVLGRVAEEGAAGWDDDLAGDADVTPTVAALARLCAFSDLFLAAPVQHRREFRLQQQLLVTPGVEEAADANNVLPFALHVLGVPQRLLADAVEVGALHAGGPVADPIGGEVDAAFARTLAWVVALNGALLTDGLVTGMPTTGALLGSQLTDALLAGWGADAADLTAARQRSARWAPTTPSATDTARSAR
;
A
#
# COMPACT_ATOMS: atom_id res chain seq x y z
N MET A 1 -45.27 47.03 42.12
CA MET A 1 -44.52 46.19 43.01
C MET A 1 -43.99 45.04 42.13
N ARG A 2 -42.83 45.29 41.56
CA ARG A 2 -41.50 44.56 41.69
C ARG A 2 -41.64 43.04 41.56
N THR A 3 -40.95 42.44 40.66
CA THR A 3 -39.53 42.12 40.82
C THR A 3 -38.89 41.79 39.46
N PHE A 4 -37.69 42.31 39.26
CA PHE A 4 -36.68 41.90 38.32
C PHE A 4 -36.30 40.43 38.57
N SER A 5 -36.11 39.67 37.52
CA SER A 5 -35.36 38.42 37.57
C SER A 5 -34.18 38.50 36.60
N ASP A 6 -33.03 38.46 37.19
CA ASP A 6 -31.71 38.30 36.62
C ASP A 6 -31.68 37.09 35.69
N VAL A 7 -31.15 37.27 34.51
CA VAL A 7 -30.68 36.17 33.63
C VAL A 7 -29.16 36.18 33.71
N PRO A 8 -28.51 35.09 34.16
CA PRO A 8 -27.06 35.03 34.15
C PRO A 8 -26.57 34.84 32.73
N SER A 9 -25.70 35.74 32.30
CA SER A 9 -24.85 35.59 31.12
C SER A 9 -23.77 34.55 31.42
N GLU A 10 -24.02 33.29 31.05
CA GLU A 10 -23.01 32.24 31.02
C GLU A 10 -23.08 31.57 29.67
N ASN A 11 -21.97 31.58 28.94
CA ASN A 11 -21.56 30.68 27.90
C ASN A 11 -21.09 31.29 26.57
N VAL A 12 -20.15 32.23 26.62
CA VAL A 12 -19.43 32.67 25.41
C VAL A 12 -17.94 32.24 25.45
N ALA A 13 -17.38 31.90 26.62
CA ALA A 13 -15.95 31.60 26.76
C ALA A 13 -15.53 30.19 26.36
N THR A 14 -16.46 29.21 26.21
CA THR A 14 -16.14 27.80 25.95
C THR A 14 -15.96 27.48 24.46
N THR A 15 -16.55 28.27 23.57
CA THR A 15 -16.50 28.03 22.11
C THR A 15 -15.20 28.52 21.48
N GLU A 16 -14.64 29.64 21.95
CA GLU A 16 -13.38 30.18 21.40
C GLU A 16 -12.15 29.34 21.73
N THR A 17 -12.14 28.68 22.88
CA THR A 17 -11.00 27.82 23.29
C THR A 17 -10.95 26.53 22.47
N GLY A 18 -12.09 25.96 22.08
CA GLY A 18 -12.20 24.79 21.22
C GLY A 18 -11.71 25.06 19.79
N GLU A 19 -12.14 26.15 19.18
CA GLU A 19 -11.76 26.52 17.82
C GLU A 19 -10.27 26.85 17.67
N THR A 20 -9.66 27.50 18.65
CA THR A 20 -8.23 27.81 18.64
C THR A 20 -7.37 26.57 18.82
N THR A 21 -7.81 25.59 19.61
CA THR A 21 -7.12 24.31 19.83
C THR A 21 -7.18 23.47 18.56
N ASP A 22 -8.33 23.36 17.92
CA ASP A 22 -8.55 22.65 16.67
C ASP A 22 -7.73 23.27 15.51
N ARG A 23 -7.66 24.60 15.43
CA ARG A 23 -6.83 25.30 14.44
C ARG A 23 -5.33 25.05 14.62
N ARG A 24 -4.86 24.94 15.87
CA ARG A 24 -3.45 24.61 16.16
C ARG A 24 -3.13 23.16 15.80
N ALA A 25 -4.04 22.24 16.13
CA ALA A 25 -3.89 20.82 15.77
C ALA A 25 -3.82 20.63 14.25
N ARG A 26 -4.74 21.25 13.49
CA ARG A 26 -4.73 21.20 12.01
C ARG A 26 -3.46 21.79 11.40
N LYS A 27 -2.93 22.89 11.94
CA LYS A 27 -1.67 23.47 11.48
C LYS A 27 -0.46 22.56 11.79
N ARG A 28 -0.49 21.86 12.92
CA ARG A 28 0.56 20.92 13.28
C ARG A 28 0.54 19.72 12.36
N GLU A 29 -0.65 19.19 12.06
CA GLU A 29 -0.83 18.06 11.14
C GLU A 29 -0.40 18.42 9.72
N ALA A 30 -0.82 19.56 9.18
CA ALA A 30 -0.40 20.04 7.87
C ALA A 30 1.14 20.20 7.75
N ARG A 31 1.80 20.60 8.85
CA ARG A 31 3.28 20.66 8.87
C ARG A 31 3.91 19.28 8.92
N ARG A 32 3.32 18.35 9.68
CA ARG A 32 3.77 16.96 9.73
C ARG A 32 3.67 16.32 8.35
N ASP A 33 2.56 16.52 7.65
CA ASP A 33 2.35 16.03 6.29
C ASP A 33 3.38 16.60 5.31
N HIS A 34 3.64 17.90 5.38
CA HIS A 34 4.66 18.53 4.56
C HIS A 34 6.07 17.97 4.82
N LEU A 35 6.42 17.69 6.09
CA LEU A 35 7.69 17.04 6.42
C LEU A 35 7.77 15.62 5.90
N LEU A 36 6.66 14.87 5.89
CA LEU A 36 6.59 13.54 5.29
C LEU A 36 6.72 13.60 3.76
N ASP A 37 6.18 14.64 3.08
CA ASP A 37 6.40 14.84 1.65
C ASP A 37 7.87 15.05 1.33
N LEU A 38 8.54 15.97 2.04
CA LEU A 38 9.97 16.21 1.88
C LEU A 38 10.83 14.97 2.19
N ALA A 39 10.46 14.22 3.22
CA ALA A 39 11.16 12.99 3.58
C ALA A 39 11.00 11.91 2.49
N LEU A 40 9.84 11.82 1.86
CA LEU A 40 9.60 10.90 0.76
C LEU A 40 10.39 11.31 -0.51
N ASP A 41 10.53 12.62 -0.77
CA ASP A 41 11.40 13.13 -1.84
C ASP A 41 12.86 12.77 -1.60
N LEU A 42 13.36 12.96 -0.37
CA LEU A 42 14.71 12.56 0.02
C LEU A 42 14.97 11.06 -0.16
N VAL A 43 13.99 10.22 0.18
CA VAL A 43 14.09 8.78 -0.05
C VAL A 43 14.09 8.44 -1.54
N ASP A 44 13.28 9.12 -2.35
CA ASP A 44 13.29 8.88 -3.80
C ASP A 44 14.61 9.31 -4.46
N GLU A 45 15.27 10.36 -3.97
CA GLU A 45 16.53 10.87 -4.51
C GLU A 45 17.75 10.11 -3.97
N HIS A 46 17.78 9.85 -2.66
CA HIS A 46 18.99 9.39 -1.95
C HIS A 46 18.84 8.02 -1.27
N GLY A 47 17.67 7.39 -1.40
CA GLY A 47 17.35 6.13 -0.72
C GLY A 47 17.05 6.30 0.77
N VAL A 48 16.65 5.20 1.41
CA VAL A 48 16.33 5.18 2.86
C VAL A 48 17.53 5.59 3.70
N ASP A 49 18.75 5.21 3.31
CA ASP A 49 19.98 5.55 4.04
C ASP A 49 20.30 7.05 3.99
N GLY A 50 19.91 7.74 2.92
CA GLY A 50 20.06 9.19 2.79
C GLY A 50 19.10 10.00 3.65
N LEU A 51 18.01 9.40 4.15
CA LEU A 51 17.07 10.08 5.02
C LEU A 51 17.63 10.18 6.45
N THR A 52 18.09 11.37 6.82
CA THR A 52 18.52 11.71 8.19
C THR A 52 17.70 12.87 8.72
N MET A 53 17.64 13.04 10.05
CA MET A 53 16.97 14.18 10.66
C MET A 53 17.62 15.51 10.24
N ALA A 54 18.94 15.51 9.99
CA ALA A 54 19.65 16.70 9.49
C ALA A 54 19.29 17.02 8.04
N ALA A 55 19.28 16.02 7.13
CA ALA A 55 18.89 16.21 5.75
C ALA A 55 17.43 16.70 5.61
N LEU A 56 16.51 16.16 6.42
CA LEU A 56 15.12 16.63 6.44
C LEU A 56 15.01 18.07 6.96
N ALA A 57 15.80 18.43 7.98
CA ALA A 57 15.81 19.79 8.51
C ALA A 57 16.30 20.80 7.46
N GLU A 58 17.37 20.45 6.73
CA GLU A 58 17.91 21.25 5.64
C GLU A 58 16.91 21.40 4.49
N ALA A 59 16.29 20.29 4.04
CA ALA A 59 15.30 20.32 2.96
C ALA A 59 14.06 21.17 3.28
N GLY A 60 13.64 21.20 4.57
CA GLY A 60 12.48 21.95 5.02
C GLY A 60 12.75 23.35 5.57
N ASP A 61 14.00 23.78 5.62
CA ASP A 61 14.42 25.04 6.29
C ASP A 61 13.98 25.08 7.78
N TYR A 62 14.17 23.96 8.48
CA TYR A 62 13.89 23.83 9.92
C TYR A 62 15.16 23.68 10.74
N ALA A 63 15.12 24.13 11.99
CA ALA A 63 16.11 23.70 12.95
C ALA A 63 15.89 22.20 13.27
N THR A 64 16.96 21.38 13.27
CA THR A 64 16.86 19.93 13.54
C THR A 64 16.14 19.63 14.86
N ALA A 65 16.35 20.46 15.90
CA ALA A 65 15.66 20.33 17.18
C ALA A 65 14.13 20.44 17.07
N SER A 66 13.63 21.23 16.10
CA SER A 66 12.20 21.40 15.87
C SER A 66 11.54 20.14 15.29
N LEU A 67 12.30 19.33 14.54
CA LEU A 67 11.78 18.10 13.95
C LEU A 67 11.45 17.04 15.00
N TYR A 68 12.21 17.02 16.10
CA TYR A 68 11.95 16.10 17.22
C TYR A 68 10.61 16.34 17.93
N THR A 69 9.95 17.46 17.67
CA THR A 69 8.56 17.69 18.13
C THR A 69 7.52 16.95 17.27
N TYR A 70 7.91 16.54 16.06
CA TYR A 70 7.06 15.78 15.12
C TYR A 70 7.42 14.29 15.06
N PHE A 71 8.71 13.99 15.09
CA PHE A 71 9.23 12.61 15.01
C PHE A 71 10.33 12.46 16.06
N THR A 72 10.12 11.56 17.02
CA THR A 72 11.02 11.35 18.16
C THR A 72 12.37 10.77 17.77
N SER A 73 12.44 10.08 16.63
CA SER A 73 13.64 9.44 16.09
C SER A 73 13.55 9.33 14.56
N ARG A 74 14.66 8.94 13.93
CA ARG A 74 14.66 8.54 12.51
C ARG A 74 13.78 7.30 12.27
N SER A 75 13.79 6.35 13.21
CA SER A 75 12.93 5.17 13.17
C SER A 75 11.44 5.57 13.15
N ALA A 76 11.02 6.48 14.04
CA ALA A 76 9.65 7.01 14.08
C ALA A 76 9.26 7.75 12.78
N LEU A 77 10.21 8.49 12.18
CA LEU A 77 9.99 9.14 10.87
C LEU A 77 9.78 8.11 9.77
N LEU A 78 10.63 7.08 9.68
CA LEU A 78 10.49 6.00 8.70
C LEU A 78 9.19 5.20 8.90
N ALA A 79 8.81 4.92 10.15
CA ALA A 79 7.54 4.28 10.45
C ALA A 79 6.34 5.10 9.95
N ALA A 80 6.35 6.42 10.18
CA ALA A 80 5.29 7.31 9.70
C ALA A 80 5.25 7.40 8.16
N LEU A 81 6.40 7.37 7.49
CA LEU A 81 6.47 7.29 6.03
C LEU A 81 5.92 5.97 5.50
N GLN A 82 6.28 4.87 6.14
CA GLN A 82 5.83 3.53 5.77
C GLN A 82 4.32 3.39 5.95
N GLU A 83 3.78 3.85 7.09
CA GLU A 83 2.35 3.93 7.36
C GLU A 83 1.62 4.66 6.23
N ARG A 84 2.07 5.88 5.89
CA ARG A 84 1.47 6.70 4.83
C ARG A 84 1.51 6.01 3.47
N ALA A 85 2.63 5.39 3.10
CA ALA A 85 2.76 4.66 1.85
C ALA A 85 1.83 3.45 1.79
N LEU A 86 1.71 2.69 2.90
CA LEU A 86 0.80 1.56 3.00
C LEU A 86 -0.67 1.98 2.90
N VAL A 87 -1.05 3.12 3.50
CA VAL A 87 -2.41 3.69 3.36
C VAL A 87 -2.73 4.00 1.90
N VAL A 88 -1.79 4.61 1.16
CA VAL A 88 -1.98 4.91 -0.27
C VAL A 88 -2.11 3.62 -1.07
N LEU A 89 -1.18 2.67 -0.91
CA LEU A 89 -1.18 1.40 -1.65
C LEU A 89 -2.39 0.52 -1.30
N GLY A 90 -2.81 0.51 -0.02
CA GLY A 90 -4.01 -0.20 0.41
C GLY A 90 -5.28 0.34 -0.22
N ARG A 91 -5.44 1.67 -0.26
CA ARG A 91 -6.56 2.32 -0.92
C ARG A 91 -6.61 1.99 -2.41
N VAL A 92 -5.48 2.03 -3.11
CA VAL A 92 -5.40 1.66 -4.54
C VAL A 92 -5.84 0.23 -4.77
N ALA A 93 -5.42 -0.70 -3.90
CA ALA A 93 -5.83 -2.09 -3.98
C ALA A 93 -7.34 -2.28 -3.73
N GLU A 94 -7.90 -1.57 -2.75
CA GLU A 94 -9.33 -1.62 -2.44
C GLU A 94 -10.20 -0.99 -3.52
N GLU A 95 -9.81 0.17 -4.06
CA GLU A 95 -10.49 0.82 -5.19
C GLU A 95 -10.47 -0.07 -6.44
N GLY A 96 -9.33 -0.72 -6.72
CA GLY A 96 -9.21 -1.70 -7.79
C GLY A 96 -10.18 -2.87 -7.59
N ALA A 97 -10.18 -3.48 -6.40
CA ALA A 97 -11.05 -4.62 -6.09
C ALA A 97 -12.54 -4.25 -6.24
N ALA A 98 -12.96 -3.10 -5.73
CA ALA A 98 -14.34 -2.61 -5.87
C ALA A 98 -14.72 -2.39 -7.34
N GLY A 99 -13.83 -1.80 -8.16
CA GLY A 99 -14.08 -1.60 -9.58
C GLY A 99 -14.22 -2.90 -10.35
N TRP A 100 -13.43 -3.93 -10.03
CA TRP A 100 -13.56 -5.26 -10.63
C TRP A 100 -14.87 -5.95 -10.24
N ASP A 101 -15.31 -5.78 -9.00
CA ASP A 101 -16.59 -6.33 -8.51
C ASP A 101 -17.78 -5.70 -9.25
N ASP A 102 -17.77 -4.38 -9.43
CA ASP A 102 -18.81 -3.65 -10.15
C ASP A 102 -18.90 -4.12 -11.63
N ASP A 103 -17.76 -4.25 -12.30
CA ASP A 103 -17.69 -4.70 -13.70
C ASP A 103 -18.17 -6.17 -13.86
N LEU A 104 -17.82 -7.04 -12.90
CA LEU A 104 -18.21 -8.45 -12.94
C LEU A 104 -19.67 -8.67 -12.57
N ALA A 105 -20.27 -7.83 -11.74
CA ALA A 105 -21.67 -7.93 -11.34
C ALA A 105 -22.63 -7.77 -12.54
N GLY A 106 -22.19 -7.07 -13.59
CA GLY A 106 -22.95 -6.86 -14.81
C GLY A 106 -22.74 -7.93 -15.90
N ASP A 107 -21.84 -8.90 -15.70
CA ASP A 107 -21.43 -9.86 -16.73
C ASP A 107 -21.96 -11.27 -16.45
N ALA A 108 -23.12 -11.59 -17.02
CA ALA A 108 -23.78 -12.89 -16.85
C ALA A 108 -23.05 -14.07 -17.54
N ASP A 109 -22.09 -13.80 -18.43
CA ASP A 109 -21.39 -14.84 -19.20
C ASP A 109 -20.14 -15.36 -18.49
N VAL A 110 -19.75 -14.76 -17.34
CA VAL A 110 -18.55 -15.13 -16.59
C VAL A 110 -18.92 -16.11 -15.45
N THR A 111 -18.27 -17.28 -15.44
CA THR A 111 -18.43 -18.23 -14.34
C THR A 111 -17.83 -17.69 -13.04
N PRO A 112 -18.32 -18.10 -11.85
CA PRO A 112 -17.74 -17.67 -10.57
C PRO A 112 -16.25 -17.99 -10.44
N THR A 113 -15.80 -19.13 -11.00
CA THR A 113 -14.38 -19.54 -10.98
C THR A 113 -13.52 -18.61 -11.84
N VAL A 114 -13.95 -18.30 -13.05
CA VAL A 114 -13.26 -17.35 -13.94
C VAL A 114 -13.25 -15.95 -13.34
N ALA A 115 -14.37 -15.51 -12.73
CA ALA A 115 -14.46 -14.20 -12.09
C ALA A 115 -13.46 -14.07 -10.92
N ALA A 116 -13.37 -15.08 -10.06
CA ALA A 116 -12.44 -15.07 -8.93
C ALA A 116 -10.97 -15.06 -9.41
N LEU A 117 -10.62 -15.91 -10.37
CA LEU A 117 -9.28 -15.93 -10.98
C LEU A 117 -8.95 -14.62 -11.69
N ALA A 118 -9.93 -13.96 -12.37
CA ALA A 118 -9.71 -12.69 -13.03
C ALA A 118 -9.36 -11.57 -12.03
N ARG A 119 -9.98 -11.53 -10.84
CA ARG A 119 -9.61 -10.60 -9.77
C ARG A 119 -8.18 -10.82 -9.28
N LEU A 120 -7.77 -12.09 -9.13
CA LEU A 120 -6.39 -12.42 -8.74
C LEU A 120 -5.38 -11.99 -9.81
N CYS A 121 -5.68 -12.22 -11.08
CA CYS A 121 -4.86 -11.74 -12.20
C CYS A 121 -4.79 -10.20 -12.21
N ALA A 122 -5.93 -9.53 -12.03
CA ALA A 122 -6.00 -8.06 -12.00
C ALA A 122 -5.23 -7.46 -10.83
N PHE A 123 -5.28 -8.08 -9.64
CA PHE A 123 -4.46 -7.67 -8.50
C PHE A 123 -2.97 -7.82 -8.80
N SER A 124 -2.54 -8.92 -9.43
CA SER A 124 -1.16 -9.09 -9.88
C SER A 124 -0.75 -7.95 -10.82
N ASP A 125 -1.57 -7.64 -11.82
CA ASP A 125 -1.27 -6.61 -12.82
C ASP A 125 -1.23 -5.21 -12.17
N LEU A 126 -2.13 -4.91 -11.22
CA LEU A 126 -2.13 -3.69 -10.43
C LEU A 126 -0.84 -3.56 -9.60
N PHE A 127 -0.45 -4.64 -8.90
CA PHE A 127 0.78 -4.68 -8.10
C PHE A 127 2.03 -4.44 -8.97
N LEU A 128 2.11 -5.11 -10.12
CA LEU A 128 3.23 -5.00 -11.05
C LEU A 128 3.32 -3.63 -11.72
N ALA A 129 2.22 -2.89 -11.82
CA ALA A 129 2.19 -1.52 -12.32
C ALA A 129 2.55 -0.46 -11.25
N ALA A 130 2.51 -0.82 -9.97
CA ALA A 130 2.75 0.11 -8.86
C ALA A 130 4.10 0.86 -8.92
N PRO A 131 5.23 0.26 -9.37
CA PRO A 131 6.49 0.99 -9.53
C PRO A 131 6.43 2.18 -10.49
N VAL A 132 5.47 2.18 -11.43
CA VAL A 132 5.29 3.26 -12.41
C VAL A 132 4.24 4.25 -11.92
N GLN A 133 3.11 3.75 -11.38
CA GLN A 133 1.96 4.58 -11.02
C GLN A 133 2.08 5.21 -9.63
N HIS A 134 2.70 4.50 -8.69
CA HIS A 134 2.89 4.89 -7.28
C HIS A 134 4.37 4.76 -6.90
N ARG A 135 5.24 5.31 -7.75
CA ARG A 135 6.68 5.11 -7.72
C ARG A 135 7.29 5.39 -6.35
N ARG A 136 6.92 6.50 -5.70
CA ARG A 136 7.53 6.94 -4.44
C ARG A 136 7.18 6.01 -3.29
N GLU A 137 5.90 5.71 -3.15
CA GLU A 137 5.36 4.84 -2.11
C GLU A 137 5.87 3.40 -2.28
N PHE A 138 5.81 2.89 -3.51
CA PHE A 138 6.24 1.53 -3.81
C PHE A 138 7.76 1.37 -3.64
N ARG A 139 8.55 2.33 -4.09
CA ARG A 139 10.01 2.31 -3.93
C ARG A 139 10.42 2.32 -2.46
N LEU A 140 9.75 3.13 -1.62
CA LEU A 140 9.96 3.10 -0.17
C LEU A 140 9.73 1.69 0.39
N GLN A 141 8.59 1.05 0.05
CA GLN A 141 8.29 -0.30 0.52
C GLN A 141 9.34 -1.31 0.06
N GLN A 142 9.77 -1.27 -1.20
CA GLN A 142 10.82 -2.17 -1.70
C GLN A 142 12.16 -1.97 -0.98
N GLN A 143 12.55 -0.74 -0.72
CA GLN A 143 13.79 -0.46 0.01
C GLN A 143 13.73 -0.98 1.46
N LEU A 144 12.59 -0.84 2.14
CA LEU A 144 12.39 -1.32 3.50
C LEU A 144 12.30 -2.86 3.60
N LEU A 145 12.10 -3.57 2.49
CA LEU A 145 12.21 -5.04 2.46
C LEU A 145 13.67 -5.53 2.53
N VAL A 146 14.62 -4.74 2.06
CA VAL A 146 16.02 -5.15 1.91
C VAL A 146 16.97 -4.35 2.81
N THR A 147 16.55 -3.20 3.31
CA THR A 147 17.34 -2.32 4.17
C THR A 147 16.60 -2.13 5.50
N PRO A 148 17.22 -2.43 6.65
CA PRO A 148 16.63 -2.13 7.94
C PRO A 148 16.34 -0.63 8.06
N GLY A 149 15.06 -0.28 8.24
CA GLY A 149 14.62 1.12 8.30
C GLY A 149 13.97 1.47 9.62
N VAL A 150 13.03 0.64 10.06
CA VAL A 150 12.32 0.79 11.33
C VAL A 150 12.98 -0.15 12.34
N GLU A 151 13.92 0.39 13.11
CA GLU A 151 14.76 -0.41 14.01
C GLU A 151 14.12 -0.60 15.40
N GLU A 152 13.28 0.35 15.82
CA GLU A 152 12.62 0.29 17.11
C GLU A 152 11.37 -0.58 17.06
N ALA A 153 11.27 -1.58 17.94
CA ALA A 153 10.13 -2.50 17.96
C ALA A 153 8.77 -1.80 18.17
N ALA A 154 8.75 -0.69 18.92
CA ALA A 154 7.56 0.11 19.12
C ALA A 154 7.08 0.75 17.80
N ASP A 155 8.02 1.27 17.00
CA ASP A 155 7.71 1.87 15.70
C ASP A 155 7.27 0.81 14.69
N ALA A 156 7.91 -0.37 14.68
CA ALA A 156 7.48 -1.50 13.86
C ALA A 156 6.07 -1.96 14.19
N ASN A 157 5.71 -1.99 15.47
CA ASN A 157 4.35 -2.33 15.91
C ASN A 157 3.30 -1.31 15.44
N ASN A 158 3.67 -0.04 15.27
CA ASN A 158 2.77 0.98 14.72
C ASN A 158 2.48 0.76 13.23
N VAL A 159 3.44 0.22 12.47
CA VAL A 159 3.31 -0.06 11.04
C VAL A 159 2.52 -1.35 10.76
N LEU A 160 2.62 -2.35 11.64
CA LEU A 160 2.05 -3.68 11.44
C LEU A 160 0.55 -3.68 11.06
N PRO A 161 -0.35 -2.89 11.69
CA PRO A 161 -1.77 -2.87 11.32
C PRO A 161 -1.99 -2.44 9.87
N PHE A 162 -1.21 -1.49 9.37
CA PHE A 162 -1.31 -1.00 7.98
C PHE A 162 -0.78 -2.03 6.99
N ALA A 163 0.31 -2.72 7.32
CA ALA A 163 0.83 -3.82 6.52
C ALA A 163 -0.17 -4.98 6.41
N LEU A 164 -0.79 -5.36 7.52
CA LEU A 164 -1.85 -6.39 7.54
C LEU A 164 -3.09 -5.95 6.76
N HIS A 165 -3.44 -4.66 6.81
CA HIS A 165 -4.57 -4.11 6.06
C HIS A 165 -4.35 -4.23 4.53
N VAL A 166 -3.18 -3.87 4.04
CA VAL A 166 -2.82 -4.01 2.61
C VAL A 166 -2.82 -5.48 2.18
N LEU A 167 -2.31 -6.39 3.01
CA LEU A 167 -2.35 -7.83 2.75
C LEU A 167 -3.77 -8.41 2.80
N GLY A 168 -4.70 -7.73 3.43
CA GLY A 168 -6.11 -8.14 3.52
C GLY A 168 -6.80 -8.25 2.17
N VAL A 169 -6.46 -7.40 1.20
CA VAL A 169 -7.06 -7.45 -0.16
C VAL A 169 -6.69 -8.77 -0.88
N PRO A 170 -5.41 -9.10 -1.12
CA PRO A 170 -5.06 -10.35 -1.78
C PRO A 170 -5.48 -11.58 -0.98
N GLN A 171 -5.51 -11.50 0.36
CA GLN A 171 -5.98 -12.59 1.21
C GLN A 171 -7.47 -12.87 1.00
N ARG A 172 -8.32 -11.84 0.94
CA ARG A 172 -9.75 -12.00 0.62
C ARG A 172 -9.96 -12.59 -0.76
N LEU A 173 -9.27 -12.06 -1.79
CA LEU A 173 -9.37 -12.58 -3.16
C LEU A 173 -8.98 -14.06 -3.27
N LEU A 174 -7.96 -14.49 -2.53
CA LEU A 174 -7.60 -15.91 -2.46
C LEU A 174 -8.66 -16.75 -1.74
N ALA A 175 -9.22 -16.24 -0.64
CA ALA A 175 -10.28 -16.92 0.10
C ALA A 175 -11.55 -17.08 -0.77
N ASP A 176 -11.96 -16.02 -1.47
CA ASP A 176 -13.12 -16.05 -2.39
C ASP A 176 -12.90 -17.07 -3.52
N ALA A 177 -11.68 -17.16 -4.06
CA ALA A 177 -11.34 -18.13 -5.09
C ALA A 177 -11.40 -19.59 -4.57
N VAL A 178 -11.07 -19.82 -3.31
CA VAL A 178 -11.26 -21.12 -2.67
C VAL A 178 -12.75 -21.42 -2.44
N GLU A 179 -13.52 -20.43 -1.99
CA GLU A 179 -14.96 -20.58 -1.70
C GLU A 179 -15.74 -20.98 -2.96
N VAL A 180 -15.44 -20.38 -4.10
CA VAL A 180 -16.10 -20.73 -5.38
C VAL A 180 -15.49 -21.96 -6.07
N GLY A 181 -14.49 -22.60 -5.47
CA GLY A 181 -13.83 -23.80 -5.99
C GLY A 181 -12.86 -23.55 -7.14
N ALA A 182 -12.47 -22.30 -7.38
CA ALA A 182 -11.46 -21.94 -8.37
C ALA A 182 -10.03 -22.33 -7.92
N LEU A 183 -9.80 -22.42 -6.62
CA LEU A 183 -8.58 -22.89 -5.99
C LEU A 183 -8.89 -23.97 -4.95
N HIS A 184 -7.95 -24.90 -4.73
CA HIS A 184 -8.08 -25.89 -3.66
C HIS A 184 -7.90 -25.23 -2.31
N ALA A 185 -8.67 -25.70 -1.30
CA ALA A 185 -8.39 -25.35 0.09
C ALA A 185 -7.01 -25.88 0.47
N GLY A 186 -6.16 -25.02 1.04
CA GLY A 186 -4.86 -25.41 1.57
C GLY A 186 -5.00 -25.92 3.00
N GLY A 187 -4.15 -26.86 3.41
CA GLY A 187 -3.95 -27.19 4.81
C GLY A 187 -3.09 -26.14 5.53
N PRO A 188 -3.11 -26.09 6.88
CA PRO A 188 -2.24 -25.23 7.65
C PRO A 188 -0.76 -25.49 7.30
N VAL A 189 0.03 -24.40 7.25
CA VAL A 189 1.46 -24.47 6.97
C VAL A 189 2.21 -24.43 8.29
N ALA A 190 3.08 -25.42 8.52
CA ALA A 190 3.92 -25.43 9.70
C ALA A 190 4.90 -24.26 9.68
N ASP A 191 4.90 -23.46 10.73
CA ASP A 191 5.91 -22.43 10.94
C ASP A 191 7.22 -23.10 11.40
N PRO A 192 8.38 -22.83 10.76
CA PRO A 192 9.66 -23.33 11.20
C PRO A 192 10.05 -22.95 12.65
N ILE A 193 9.42 -21.92 13.23
CA ILE A 193 9.68 -21.44 14.59
C ILE A 193 8.71 -22.09 15.61
N GLY A 194 7.76 -22.93 15.16
CA GLY A 194 6.87 -23.70 16.03
C GLY A 194 5.48 -23.08 16.19
N GLY A 195 4.71 -23.13 15.14
CA GLY A 195 3.30 -22.74 15.11
C GLY A 195 2.63 -23.24 13.83
N GLU A 196 1.39 -22.91 13.64
CA GLU A 196 0.65 -23.13 12.40
C GLU A 196 0.24 -21.76 11.84
N VAL A 197 0.49 -21.54 10.57
CA VAL A 197 0.06 -20.36 9.83
C VAL A 197 -1.13 -20.74 8.96
N ASP A 198 -2.16 -19.91 8.99
CA ASP A 198 -3.31 -20.08 8.10
C ASP A 198 -2.88 -20.16 6.64
N ALA A 199 -3.46 -21.11 5.90
CA ALA A 199 -3.08 -21.39 4.51
C ALA A 199 -3.31 -20.18 3.59
N ALA A 200 -4.40 -19.42 3.78
CA ALA A 200 -4.69 -18.24 2.98
C ALA A 200 -3.66 -17.15 3.24
N PHE A 201 -3.27 -16.94 4.49
CA PHE A 201 -2.23 -15.97 4.85
C PHE A 201 -0.85 -16.37 4.30
N ALA A 202 -0.48 -17.66 4.44
CA ALA A 202 0.78 -18.18 3.89
C ALA A 202 0.86 -18.02 2.37
N ARG A 203 -0.23 -18.32 1.64
CA ARG A 203 -0.33 -18.10 0.19
C ARG A 203 -0.24 -16.63 -0.18
N THR A 204 -0.90 -15.76 0.58
CA THR A 204 -0.82 -14.30 0.38
C THR A 204 0.61 -13.82 0.49
N LEU A 205 1.33 -14.22 1.55
CA LEU A 205 2.73 -13.86 1.72
C LEU A 205 3.60 -14.40 0.59
N ALA A 206 3.45 -15.70 0.24
CA ALA A 206 4.20 -16.32 -0.84
C ALA A 206 4.01 -15.57 -2.17
N TRP A 207 2.77 -15.19 -2.48
CA TRP A 207 2.45 -14.48 -3.71
C TRP A 207 3.02 -13.06 -3.71
N VAL A 208 2.78 -12.27 -2.66
CA VAL A 208 3.30 -10.89 -2.55
C VAL A 208 4.84 -10.87 -2.56
N VAL A 209 5.49 -11.82 -1.88
CA VAL A 209 6.96 -11.96 -1.91
C VAL A 209 7.45 -12.33 -3.32
N ALA A 210 6.75 -13.21 -4.04
CA ALA A 210 7.11 -13.57 -5.42
C ALA A 210 6.98 -12.35 -6.36
N LEU A 211 5.92 -11.54 -6.22
CA LEU A 211 5.73 -10.31 -7.01
C LEU A 211 6.82 -9.26 -6.71
N ASN A 212 7.13 -9.04 -5.43
CA ASN A 212 8.23 -8.14 -5.04
C ASN A 212 9.58 -8.65 -5.58
N GLY A 213 9.87 -9.95 -5.44
CA GLY A 213 11.08 -10.56 -5.96
C GLY A 213 11.20 -10.41 -7.48
N ALA A 214 10.11 -10.59 -8.22
CA ALA A 214 10.09 -10.36 -9.66
C ALA A 214 10.45 -8.92 -10.01
N LEU A 215 9.87 -7.93 -9.34
CA LEU A 215 10.14 -6.51 -9.60
C LEU A 215 11.58 -6.09 -9.24
N LEU A 216 12.23 -6.76 -8.28
CA LEU A 216 13.63 -6.50 -7.98
C LEU A 216 14.56 -6.88 -9.16
N THR A 217 14.12 -7.76 -10.08
CA THR A 217 14.92 -8.13 -11.26
C THR A 217 15.06 -7.00 -12.27
N ASP A 218 14.16 -6.03 -12.28
CA ASP A 218 14.24 -4.85 -13.16
C ASP A 218 15.50 -4.01 -12.88
N GLY A 219 16.00 -4.03 -11.63
CA GLY A 219 17.26 -3.39 -11.25
C GLY A 219 18.52 -4.18 -11.64
N LEU A 220 18.39 -5.47 -11.97
CA LEU A 220 19.53 -6.33 -12.29
C LEU A 220 19.94 -6.28 -13.78
N VAL A 221 19.01 -5.93 -14.67
CA VAL A 221 19.23 -5.97 -16.12
C VAL A 221 19.01 -4.59 -16.72
N THR A 222 20.07 -3.84 -16.86
CA THR A 222 20.04 -2.52 -17.51
C THR A 222 19.63 -2.66 -18.99
N GLY A 223 18.55 -2.03 -19.39
CA GLY A 223 18.07 -2.01 -20.76
C GLY A 223 17.02 -3.08 -21.14
N MET A 224 16.54 -3.87 -20.19
CA MET A 224 15.36 -4.73 -20.35
C MET A 224 14.25 -4.29 -19.39
N PRO A 225 13.59 -3.14 -19.66
CA PRO A 225 12.44 -2.71 -18.88
C PRO A 225 11.33 -3.75 -19.04
N THR A 226 10.56 -4.00 -17.98
CA THR A 226 9.43 -4.95 -17.96
C THR A 226 9.74 -6.42 -17.67
N THR A 227 11.00 -6.81 -17.47
CA THR A 227 11.32 -8.19 -17.10
C THR A 227 10.64 -8.60 -15.79
N GLY A 228 10.63 -7.72 -14.78
CA GLY A 228 9.96 -7.95 -13.50
C GLY A 228 8.46 -8.13 -13.64
N ALA A 229 7.80 -7.30 -14.44
CA ALA A 229 6.35 -7.42 -14.68
C ALA A 229 6.00 -8.73 -15.41
N LEU A 230 6.80 -9.12 -16.42
CA LEU A 230 6.62 -10.39 -17.13
C LEU A 230 6.81 -11.58 -16.19
N LEU A 231 7.89 -11.59 -15.42
CA LEU A 231 8.17 -12.65 -14.45
C LEU A 231 7.11 -12.74 -13.37
N GLY A 232 6.66 -11.60 -12.83
CA GLY A 232 5.61 -11.54 -11.83
C GLY A 232 4.29 -12.10 -12.32
N SER A 233 3.89 -11.79 -13.57
CA SER A 233 2.72 -12.37 -14.20
C SER A 233 2.84 -13.90 -14.36
N GLN A 234 3.99 -14.39 -14.84
CA GLN A 234 4.25 -15.82 -14.96
C GLN A 234 4.27 -16.53 -13.60
N LEU A 235 4.86 -15.91 -12.58
CA LEU A 235 4.85 -16.46 -11.21
C LEU A 235 3.44 -16.52 -10.64
N THR A 236 2.60 -15.51 -10.90
CA THR A 236 1.19 -15.55 -10.51
C THR A 236 0.48 -16.74 -11.16
N ASP A 237 0.63 -16.93 -12.48
CA ASP A 237 -0.01 -18.05 -13.17
C ASP A 237 0.46 -19.40 -12.64
N ALA A 238 1.77 -19.53 -12.39
CA ALA A 238 2.35 -20.76 -11.83
C ALA A 238 1.84 -21.06 -10.41
N LEU A 239 1.71 -20.03 -9.55
CA LEU A 239 1.17 -20.17 -8.20
C LEU A 239 -0.31 -20.56 -8.24
N LEU A 240 -1.14 -19.87 -9.03
CA LEU A 240 -2.55 -20.17 -9.17
C LEU A 240 -2.77 -21.61 -9.70
N ALA A 241 -2.04 -22.01 -10.73
CA ALA A 241 -2.06 -23.39 -11.24
C ALA A 241 -1.63 -24.40 -10.17
N GLY A 242 -0.55 -24.11 -9.43
CA GLY A 242 -0.06 -24.95 -8.32
C GLY A 242 -1.06 -25.03 -7.15
N TRP A 243 -1.94 -24.07 -6.98
CA TRP A 243 -3.02 -24.06 -5.98
C TRP A 243 -4.33 -24.65 -6.51
N GLY A 244 -4.34 -25.14 -7.76
CA GLY A 244 -5.44 -25.92 -8.32
C GLY A 244 -6.32 -25.20 -9.33
N ALA A 245 -5.89 -24.02 -9.83
CA ALA A 245 -6.65 -23.35 -10.88
C ALA A 245 -6.67 -24.22 -12.18
N ASP A 246 -7.85 -24.34 -12.80
CA ASP A 246 -7.99 -24.95 -14.10
C ASP A 246 -7.31 -24.11 -15.18
N ALA A 247 -6.62 -24.73 -16.14
CA ALA A 247 -5.86 -24.02 -17.16
C ALA A 247 -6.73 -23.21 -18.12
N ALA A 248 -7.93 -23.71 -18.45
CA ALA A 248 -8.87 -23.01 -19.34
C ALA A 248 -9.49 -21.81 -18.60
N ASP A 249 -9.87 -21.98 -17.34
CA ASP A 249 -10.40 -20.91 -16.49
C ASP A 249 -9.34 -19.83 -16.27
N LEU A 250 -8.09 -20.19 -16.02
CA LEU A 250 -6.99 -19.23 -15.87
C LEU A 250 -6.71 -18.45 -17.15
N THR A 251 -6.78 -19.12 -18.31
CA THR A 251 -6.66 -18.44 -19.61
C THR A 251 -7.78 -17.44 -19.84
N ALA A 252 -9.03 -17.82 -19.56
CA ALA A 252 -10.19 -16.94 -19.65
C ALA A 252 -10.09 -15.77 -18.66
N ALA A 253 -9.62 -16.03 -17.44
CA ALA A 253 -9.40 -15.01 -16.43
C ALA A 253 -8.36 -13.97 -16.84
N ARG A 254 -7.24 -14.37 -17.45
CA ARG A 254 -6.24 -13.47 -18.01
C ARG A 254 -6.78 -12.58 -19.13
N GLN A 255 -7.57 -13.15 -20.03
CA GLN A 255 -8.24 -12.37 -21.08
C GLN A 255 -9.20 -11.34 -20.48
N ARG A 256 -9.83 -11.69 -19.36
CA ARG A 256 -10.76 -10.81 -18.68
C ARG A 256 -10.02 -9.68 -17.94
N SER A 257 -9.01 -10.02 -17.14
CA SER A 257 -8.23 -9.03 -16.36
C SER A 257 -7.53 -8.01 -17.26
N ALA A 258 -7.18 -8.36 -18.49
CA ALA A 258 -6.59 -7.45 -19.47
C ALA A 258 -7.43 -6.20 -19.74
N ARG A 259 -8.75 -6.23 -19.48
CA ARG A 259 -9.64 -5.07 -19.62
C ARG A 259 -9.40 -4.02 -18.51
N TRP A 260 -8.89 -4.46 -17.38
CA TRP A 260 -8.58 -3.64 -16.22
C TRP A 260 -7.10 -3.30 -16.10
N ALA A 261 -6.31 -3.73 -17.09
CA ALA A 261 -4.87 -3.48 -17.08
C ALA A 261 -4.61 -1.98 -16.91
N PRO A 262 -3.77 -1.60 -15.94
CA PRO A 262 -3.42 -0.22 -15.70
C PRO A 262 -2.85 0.41 -16.96
N THR A 263 -3.38 1.56 -17.37
CA THR A 263 -2.89 2.27 -18.54
C THR A 263 -1.46 2.74 -18.26
N THR A 264 -0.49 2.15 -18.94
CA THR A 264 0.91 2.62 -18.84
C THR A 264 0.97 4.02 -19.44
N PRO A 265 1.40 5.06 -18.70
CA PRO A 265 1.56 6.38 -19.29
C PRO A 265 2.54 6.27 -20.47
N SER A 266 2.11 6.74 -21.62
CA SER A 266 2.95 6.74 -22.82
C SER A 266 4.22 7.56 -22.57
N ALA A 267 5.37 7.10 -23.08
CA ALA A 267 6.66 7.76 -22.94
C ALA A 267 6.64 9.25 -23.38
N THR A 268 5.61 9.67 -24.10
CA THR A 268 5.34 11.07 -24.49
C THR A 268 4.80 11.95 -23.36
N ASP A 269 4.12 11.38 -22.33
CA ASP A 269 3.56 12.15 -21.22
C ASP A 269 4.63 12.47 -20.16
N THR A 270 5.60 11.57 -19.98
CA THR A 270 6.72 11.77 -19.03
C THR A 270 7.64 12.93 -19.48
N ALA A 271 7.79 13.15 -20.79
CA ALA A 271 8.58 14.25 -21.33
C ALA A 271 7.90 15.65 -21.21
N ARG A 272 6.58 15.68 -20.97
CA ARG A 272 5.79 16.90 -20.85
C ARG A 272 5.70 17.42 -19.42
N SER A 273 5.86 16.54 -18.43
CA SER A 273 5.87 16.89 -17.00
C SER A 273 7.25 17.31 -16.48
N ALA A 274 8.32 17.11 -17.28
CA ALA A 274 9.71 17.45 -16.94
C ALA A 274 10.19 18.78 -17.58
N ARG A 275 9.27 19.64 -18.09
CA ARG A 275 9.58 20.96 -18.63
C ARG A 275 8.91 22.06 -17.77
#